data_f3aa3e9d3928798725f0f09bedfe1a82
#
_entry.id   f3aa3e9d3928798725f0f09bedfe1a82
#
_cell.length_a   1.000
_cell.length_b   1.000
_cell.length_c   1.000
_cell.angle_alpha   90.00
_cell.angle_beta   90.00
_cell.angle_gamma   90.00
#
_symmetry.space_group_name_H-M   'P 1'
#
loop_
_entity.id
_entity.type
_entity.pdbx_description
1 polymer ?
#
loop_
_entity_poly.entity_id
_entity_poly.type
_entity_poly.pdbx_seq_one_letter_code
_entity_poly.pdbx_strand_id
1 'polypeptide(L)'
;MRACVRLLLFLAIASSSACGPTVDLTKALEVKVVNSGWYDLGIVNGQNKLVPTVTFTLHNTSDQKLVTLQINALFRRVGEDTEWGSGFLTVAGSQGLTPGATSDPITVKSQLGYTGSEQSRQEMLQNTHFVDAKVELFGKYASTQWVRLGSYPITRQLLTK
;
A
#
# COMPACT_ATOMS: atom_id res chain seq x y z
N MET A 1 -74.95 19.73 3.30
CA MET A 1 -73.98 19.15 2.33
C MET A 1 -72.60 19.45 2.89
N ARG A 2 -71.85 18.39 3.32
CA ARG A 2 -70.61 18.53 4.06
C ARG A 2 -69.45 18.17 3.10
N ALA A 3 -68.65 19.16 2.73
CA ALA A 3 -67.46 18.98 1.92
C ALA A 3 -66.26 18.55 2.79
N CYS A 4 -65.80 17.31 2.61
CA CYS A 4 -64.52 16.81 3.24
C CYS A 4 -63.35 17.27 2.40
N VAL A 5 -62.57 18.23 2.92
CA VAL A 5 -61.26 18.58 2.38
C VAL A 5 -60.28 17.60 2.92
N ARG A 6 -59.77 16.71 2.07
CA ARG A 6 -58.64 15.81 2.40
C ARG A 6 -57.34 16.56 2.15
N LEU A 7 -56.67 16.96 3.23
CA LEU A 7 -55.32 17.53 3.23
C LEU A 7 -54.31 16.38 3.08
N LEU A 8 -53.77 16.22 1.87
CA LEU A 8 -52.67 15.30 1.58
C LEU A 8 -51.37 15.97 2.02
N LEU A 9 -50.83 15.50 3.17
CA LEU A 9 -49.52 15.90 3.68
C LEU A 9 -48.47 15.12 2.90
N PHE A 10 -47.80 15.73 1.90
CA PHE A 10 -46.64 15.19 1.24
C PHE A 10 -45.43 15.34 2.18
N LEU A 11 -45.05 14.25 2.82
CA LEU A 11 -43.78 14.14 3.59
C LEU A 11 -42.67 13.97 2.59
N ALA A 12 -42.00 15.05 2.17
CA ALA A 12 -40.79 15.01 1.36
C ALA A 12 -39.64 14.49 2.25
N ILE A 13 -39.28 13.21 2.11
CA ILE A 13 -38.10 12.62 2.68
C ILE A 13 -36.90 13.13 1.87
N ALA A 14 -36.26 14.18 2.34
CA ALA A 14 -34.96 14.62 1.82
C ALA A 14 -33.90 13.58 2.17
N SER A 15 -33.63 12.65 1.25
CA SER A 15 -32.48 11.74 1.33
C SER A 15 -31.22 12.57 1.12
N SER A 16 -30.66 13.10 2.21
CA SER A 16 -29.34 13.70 2.20
C SER A 16 -28.34 12.57 1.95
N SER A 17 -27.93 12.38 0.69
CA SER A 17 -26.76 11.59 0.33
C SER A 17 -25.57 12.29 0.97
N ALA A 18 -25.14 11.81 2.13
CA ALA A 18 -23.92 12.22 2.79
C ALA A 18 -22.73 11.65 2.00
N CYS A 19 -22.48 12.19 0.80
CA CYS A 19 -21.17 12.11 0.17
C CYS A 19 -20.26 13.03 1.00
N GLY A 20 -19.55 12.45 1.96
CA GLY A 20 -18.46 13.16 2.62
C GLY A 20 -17.44 13.62 1.58
N PRO A 21 -16.71 14.72 1.82
CA PRO A 21 -15.72 15.22 0.88
C PRO A 21 -14.71 14.12 0.56
N THR A 22 -14.46 13.89 -0.72
CA THR A 22 -13.48 12.93 -1.21
C THR A 22 -12.08 13.42 -0.86
N VAL A 23 -11.38 12.67 -0.01
CA VAL A 23 -9.99 13.00 0.36
C VAL A 23 -9.06 12.59 -0.78
N ASP A 24 -8.22 13.51 -1.24
CA ASP A 24 -7.13 13.22 -2.15
C ASP A 24 -5.98 12.56 -1.38
N LEU A 25 -5.86 11.23 -1.48
CA LEU A 25 -4.83 10.46 -0.76
C LEU A 25 -3.40 10.88 -1.11
N THR A 26 -3.16 11.45 -2.29
CA THR A 26 -1.81 11.91 -2.67
C THR A 26 -1.34 13.10 -1.84
N LYS A 27 -2.28 13.83 -1.25
CA LYS A 27 -2.02 14.98 -0.35
C LYS A 27 -2.27 14.63 1.11
N ALA A 28 -3.16 13.66 1.37
CA ALA A 28 -3.61 13.29 2.70
C ALA A 28 -2.69 12.26 3.38
N LEU A 29 -1.86 11.54 2.62
CA LEU A 29 -0.94 10.54 3.15
C LEU A 29 0.50 10.86 2.80
N GLU A 30 1.31 11.01 3.82
CA GLU A 30 2.76 11.03 3.70
C GLU A 30 3.31 9.62 3.93
N VAL A 31 4.08 9.12 2.95
CA VAL A 31 4.78 7.84 3.04
C VAL A 31 6.21 8.09 3.50
N LYS A 32 6.60 7.48 4.62
CA LYS A 32 7.99 7.51 5.08
C LYS A 32 8.57 6.10 5.03
N VAL A 33 9.52 5.88 4.12
CA VAL A 33 10.27 4.61 4.07
C VAL A 33 11.19 4.54 5.29
N VAL A 34 11.02 3.48 6.09
CA VAL A 34 11.82 3.20 7.28
C VAL A 34 13.04 2.37 6.89
N ASN A 35 12.83 1.35 6.04
CA ASN A 35 13.87 0.47 5.56
C ASN A 35 13.48 -0.16 4.23
N SER A 36 14.47 -0.47 3.37
CA SER A 36 14.26 -1.25 2.15
C SER A 36 15.47 -2.11 1.88
N GLY A 37 15.28 -3.26 1.27
CA GLY A 37 16.38 -4.16 0.97
C GLY A 37 15.90 -5.52 0.49
N TRP A 38 16.77 -6.50 0.58
CA TRP A 38 16.55 -7.86 0.11
C TRP A 38 16.46 -8.80 1.31
N TYR A 39 15.29 -9.36 1.50
CA TYR A 39 15.02 -10.28 2.61
C TYR A 39 15.40 -11.71 2.20
N ASP A 40 16.17 -12.36 3.08
CA ASP A 40 16.54 -13.77 2.91
C ASP A 40 15.36 -14.69 3.28
N LEU A 41 14.77 -15.33 2.30
CA LEU A 41 13.76 -16.37 2.51
C LEU A 41 14.36 -17.73 2.86
N GLY A 42 15.70 -17.83 2.91
CA GLY A 42 16.40 -19.08 3.11
C GLY A 42 16.54 -19.92 1.83
N ILE A 43 16.55 -21.24 2.00
CA ILE A 43 16.64 -22.17 0.88
C ILE A 43 15.23 -22.55 0.43
N VAL A 44 14.91 -22.22 -0.83
CA VAL A 44 13.65 -22.54 -1.48
C VAL A 44 13.96 -23.41 -2.71
N ASN A 45 13.43 -24.62 -2.75
CA ASN A 45 13.71 -25.58 -3.84
C ASN A 45 15.22 -25.83 -4.08
N GLY A 46 16.02 -25.92 -3.00
CA GLY A 46 17.45 -26.14 -3.06
C GLY A 46 18.30 -24.92 -3.43
N GLN A 47 17.71 -23.75 -3.55
CA GLN A 47 18.40 -22.50 -3.92
C GLN A 47 18.20 -21.43 -2.84
N ASN A 48 19.22 -20.61 -2.61
CA ASN A 48 19.10 -19.39 -1.82
C ASN A 48 18.12 -18.44 -2.52
N LYS A 49 17.19 -17.84 -1.77
CA LYS A 49 16.20 -16.91 -2.33
C LYS A 49 16.18 -15.58 -1.61
N LEU A 50 16.39 -14.50 -2.36
CA LEU A 50 16.29 -13.12 -1.91
C LEU A 50 15.09 -12.44 -2.56
N VAL A 51 14.24 -11.78 -1.76
CA VAL A 51 13.07 -11.04 -2.25
C VAL A 51 13.15 -9.57 -1.88
N PRO A 52 12.79 -8.65 -2.79
CA PRO A 52 12.75 -7.23 -2.47
C PRO A 52 11.67 -6.96 -1.43
N THR A 53 12.02 -6.13 -0.46
CA THR A 53 11.23 -5.85 0.72
C THR A 53 11.31 -4.37 1.05
N VAL A 54 10.20 -3.79 1.47
CA VAL A 54 10.11 -2.41 1.96
C VAL A 54 9.36 -2.38 3.27
N THR A 55 9.85 -1.56 4.20
CA THR A 55 9.14 -1.18 5.43
C THR A 55 8.92 0.32 5.42
N PHE A 56 7.69 0.75 5.65
CA PHE A 56 7.31 2.15 5.65
C PHE A 56 6.24 2.44 6.70
N THR A 57 6.04 3.70 7.02
CA THR A 57 4.91 4.21 7.79
C THR A 57 4.07 5.16 6.95
N LEU A 58 2.81 5.31 7.31
CA LEU A 58 1.87 6.24 6.69
C LEU A 58 1.46 7.28 7.75
N HIS A 59 1.62 8.55 7.41
CA HIS A 59 1.17 9.65 8.25
C HIS A 59 -0.04 10.33 7.61
N ASN A 60 -1.15 10.42 8.34
CA ASN A 60 -2.37 11.10 7.87
C ASN A 60 -2.23 12.61 8.12
N THR A 61 -1.98 13.36 7.04
CA THR A 61 -1.85 14.83 7.09
C THR A 61 -3.18 15.55 6.88
N SER A 62 -4.27 14.81 6.62
CA SER A 62 -5.60 15.39 6.43
C SER A 62 -6.30 15.64 7.76
N ASP A 63 -7.40 16.39 7.71
CA ASP A 63 -8.33 16.63 8.81
C ASP A 63 -9.39 15.53 8.97
N GLN A 64 -9.33 14.47 8.11
CA GLN A 64 -10.31 13.40 8.10
C GLN A 64 -9.70 12.08 8.55
N LYS A 65 -10.54 11.26 9.20
CA LYS A 65 -10.20 9.89 9.57
C LYS A 65 -10.28 8.99 8.34
N LEU A 66 -9.18 8.33 8.00
CA LEU A 66 -9.07 7.44 6.86
C LEU A 66 -9.42 6.00 7.28
N VAL A 67 -10.68 5.60 7.09
CA VAL A 67 -11.16 4.26 7.41
C VAL A 67 -10.95 3.32 6.21
N THR A 68 -10.77 2.03 6.51
CA THR A 68 -10.58 1.00 5.46
C THR A 68 -9.47 1.37 4.48
N LEU A 69 -8.33 1.83 5.04
CA LEU A 69 -7.16 2.21 4.26
C LEU A 69 -6.42 0.96 3.80
N GLN A 70 -6.27 0.82 2.50
CA GLN A 70 -5.62 -0.30 1.84
C GLN A 70 -4.39 0.19 1.07
N ILE A 71 -3.35 -0.64 1.05
CA ILE A 71 -2.13 -0.42 0.29
C ILE A 71 -1.89 -1.60 -0.65
N ASN A 72 -1.52 -1.29 -1.88
CA ASN A 72 -0.96 -2.23 -2.83
C ASN A 72 0.46 -1.80 -3.17
N ALA A 73 1.43 -2.69 -2.95
CA ALA A 73 2.83 -2.48 -3.27
C ALA A 73 3.18 -3.32 -4.51
N LEU A 74 3.58 -2.67 -5.60
CA LEU A 74 4.00 -3.33 -6.83
C LEU A 74 5.51 -3.25 -6.95
N PHE A 75 6.18 -4.40 -6.96
CA PHE A 75 7.62 -4.49 -7.19
C PHE A 75 7.90 -4.65 -8.68
N ARG A 76 8.88 -3.88 -9.17
CA ARG A 76 9.37 -3.95 -10.56
C ARG A 76 10.89 -3.93 -10.57
N ARG A 77 11.50 -4.56 -11.56
CA ARG A 77 12.92 -4.35 -11.85
C ARG A 77 13.12 -2.97 -12.46
N VAL A 78 14.23 -2.33 -12.13
CA VAL A 78 14.55 -1.01 -12.70
C VAL A 78 14.75 -1.16 -14.22
N GLY A 79 14.08 -0.28 -14.99
CA GLY A 79 14.07 -0.35 -16.45
C GLY A 79 13.02 -1.27 -17.07
N GLU A 80 12.22 -1.97 -16.23
CA GLU A 80 11.13 -2.82 -16.70
C GLU A 80 9.77 -2.29 -16.21
N ASP A 81 8.75 -2.33 -17.07
CA ASP A 81 7.37 -1.94 -16.73
C ASP A 81 6.55 -3.11 -16.19
N THR A 82 7.01 -4.34 -16.46
CA THR A 82 6.32 -5.56 -16.00
C THR A 82 6.37 -5.68 -14.48
N GLU A 83 5.23 -6.01 -13.87
CA GLU A 83 5.16 -6.36 -12.46
C GLU A 83 6.01 -7.61 -12.20
N TRP A 84 6.89 -7.53 -11.22
CA TRP A 84 7.71 -8.66 -10.76
C TRP A 84 7.15 -9.31 -9.50
N GLY A 85 6.34 -8.61 -8.75
CA GLY A 85 5.65 -9.13 -7.59
C GLY A 85 4.85 -8.03 -6.93
N SER A 86 3.91 -8.42 -6.07
CA SER A 86 3.06 -7.45 -5.37
C SER A 86 2.74 -7.89 -3.95
N GLY A 87 2.29 -6.95 -3.15
CA GLY A 87 1.77 -7.19 -1.82
C GLY A 87 0.57 -6.28 -1.56
N PHE A 88 -0.53 -6.89 -1.13
CA PHE A 88 -1.75 -6.18 -0.76
C PHE A 88 -2.02 -6.32 0.73
N LEU A 89 -2.40 -5.22 1.39
CA LEU A 89 -2.73 -5.23 2.81
C LEU A 89 -3.74 -4.14 3.18
N THR A 90 -4.48 -4.39 4.26
CA THR A 90 -5.30 -3.37 4.93
C THR A 90 -4.48 -2.79 6.08
N VAL A 91 -4.18 -1.50 6.00
CA VAL A 91 -3.38 -0.78 7.00
C VAL A 91 -4.23 -0.34 8.18
N ALA A 92 -5.43 0.16 7.88
CA ALA A 92 -6.38 0.57 8.89
C ALA A 92 -7.78 0.06 8.50
N GLY A 93 -8.37 -0.72 9.40
CA GLY A 93 -9.73 -1.23 9.24
C GLY A 93 -10.79 -0.18 9.56
N SER A 94 -11.87 -0.58 10.22
CA SER A 94 -12.95 0.32 10.65
C SER A 94 -12.50 1.36 11.68
N GLN A 95 -11.44 1.08 12.46
CA GLN A 95 -10.87 2.04 13.40
C GLN A 95 -10.18 3.21 12.69
N GLY A 96 -9.70 3.01 11.47
CA GLY A 96 -9.12 4.05 10.63
C GLY A 96 -7.81 4.64 11.16
N LEU A 97 -7.16 5.46 10.33
CA LEU A 97 -6.02 6.28 10.67
C LEU A 97 -6.52 7.71 10.94
N THR A 98 -6.48 8.16 12.20
CA THR A 98 -7.00 9.47 12.60
C THR A 98 -6.15 10.62 12.08
N PRO A 99 -6.69 11.85 11.96
CA PRO A 99 -5.92 13.03 11.62
C PRO A 99 -4.64 13.18 12.47
N GLY A 100 -3.52 13.47 11.83
CA GLY A 100 -2.22 13.62 12.48
C GLY A 100 -1.57 12.33 13.00
N ALA A 101 -2.24 11.17 12.88
CA ALA A 101 -1.67 9.91 13.33
C ALA A 101 -0.72 9.30 12.30
N THR A 102 0.24 8.53 12.80
CA THR A 102 1.14 7.70 11.99
C THR A 102 0.84 6.23 12.26
N SER A 103 0.82 5.43 11.21
CA SER A 103 0.65 3.97 11.33
C SER A 103 1.85 3.32 12.03
N ASP A 104 1.65 2.11 12.55
CA ASP A 104 2.77 1.22 12.85
C ASP A 104 3.59 0.95 11.57
N PRO A 105 4.87 0.52 11.70
CA PRO A 105 5.67 0.12 10.56
C PRO A 105 5.03 -1.05 9.79
N ILE A 106 4.88 -0.88 8.49
CA ILE A 106 4.26 -1.82 7.58
C ILE A 106 5.35 -2.43 6.72
N THR A 107 5.50 -3.75 6.75
CA THR A 107 6.49 -4.46 5.93
C THR A 107 5.79 -5.23 4.82
N VAL A 108 6.21 -4.99 3.57
CA VAL A 108 5.74 -5.71 2.39
C VAL A 108 6.92 -6.38 1.71
N LYS A 109 6.74 -7.66 1.38
CA LYS A 109 7.72 -8.49 0.67
C LYS A 109 7.13 -8.93 -0.67
N SER A 110 7.94 -8.93 -1.71
CA SER A 110 7.57 -9.55 -2.98
C SER A 110 7.52 -11.07 -2.84
N GLN A 111 6.65 -11.72 -3.61
CA GLN A 111 6.65 -13.19 -3.74
C GLN A 111 7.78 -13.67 -4.65
N LEU A 112 8.16 -12.85 -5.62
CA LEU A 112 9.25 -13.15 -6.55
C LEU A 112 10.54 -12.46 -6.14
N GLY A 113 11.65 -13.05 -6.52
CA GLY A 113 12.97 -12.56 -6.17
C GLY A 113 14.07 -13.30 -6.94
N TYR A 114 15.30 -13.07 -6.55
CA TYR A 114 16.45 -13.77 -7.11
C TYR A 114 16.72 -15.07 -6.40
N THR A 115 17.16 -16.07 -7.16
CA THR A 115 17.62 -17.37 -6.64
C THR A 115 19.07 -17.61 -7.06
N GLY A 116 19.82 -18.27 -6.19
CA GLY A 116 21.21 -18.67 -6.45
C GLY A 116 21.52 -20.02 -5.82
N SER A 117 22.07 -20.97 -6.60
CA SER A 117 22.33 -22.34 -6.13
C SER A 117 23.65 -22.48 -5.37
N GLU A 118 24.70 -21.77 -5.77
CA GLU A 118 26.05 -21.91 -5.21
C GLU A 118 26.59 -20.62 -4.59
N GLN A 119 25.88 -19.51 -4.77
CA GLN A 119 26.29 -18.19 -4.27
C GLN A 119 25.76 -17.95 -2.86
N SER A 120 26.58 -17.35 -2.02
CA SER A 120 26.10 -16.76 -0.77
C SER A 120 25.14 -15.60 -1.05
N ARG A 121 24.30 -15.21 -0.06
CA ARG A 121 23.37 -14.08 -0.19
C ARG A 121 24.09 -12.77 -0.53
N GLN A 122 25.28 -12.58 0.03
CA GLN A 122 26.08 -11.39 -0.24
C GLN A 122 26.62 -11.38 -1.68
N GLU A 123 27.12 -12.51 -2.17
CA GLU A 123 27.58 -12.63 -3.56
C GLU A 123 26.44 -12.44 -4.55
N MET A 124 25.23 -12.91 -4.24
CA MET A 124 24.06 -12.66 -5.08
C MET A 124 23.79 -11.15 -5.25
N LEU A 125 23.85 -10.36 -4.18
CA LEU A 125 23.66 -8.92 -4.22
C LEU A 125 24.78 -8.17 -4.97
N GLN A 126 25.98 -8.74 -5.02
CA GLN A 126 27.15 -8.17 -5.71
C GLN A 126 27.26 -8.61 -7.17
N ASN A 127 26.43 -9.55 -7.60
CA ASN A 127 26.48 -10.10 -8.96
C ASN A 127 26.21 -9.00 -10.00
N THR A 128 27.00 -8.96 -11.07
CA THR A 128 26.89 -7.97 -12.14
C THR A 128 25.59 -8.08 -12.94
N HIS A 129 24.96 -9.25 -12.97
CA HIS A 129 23.65 -9.48 -13.59
C HIS A 129 22.46 -9.19 -12.65
N PHE A 130 22.75 -8.76 -11.43
CA PHE A 130 21.70 -8.39 -10.50
C PHE A 130 21.06 -7.06 -10.92
N VAL A 131 19.78 -7.09 -11.25
CA VAL A 131 19.01 -5.91 -11.62
C VAL A 131 18.33 -5.34 -10.37
N ASP A 132 18.52 -4.04 -10.15
CA ASP A 132 17.88 -3.35 -9.02
C ASP A 132 16.37 -3.38 -9.14
N ALA A 133 15.70 -3.32 -8.00
CA ALA A 133 14.26 -3.24 -7.92
C ALA A 133 13.79 -1.90 -7.38
N LYS A 134 12.56 -1.53 -7.71
CA LYS A 134 11.79 -0.44 -7.10
C LYS A 134 10.44 -0.98 -6.64
N VAL A 135 9.85 -0.31 -5.67
CA VAL A 135 8.46 -0.53 -5.27
C VAL A 135 7.63 0.70 -5.55
N GLU A 136 6.47 0.52 -6.13
CA GLU A 136 5.44 1.55 -6.31
C GLU A 136 4.31 1.29 -5.34
N LEU A 137 4.00 2.26 -4.50
CA LEU A 137 2.93 2.17 -3.51
C LEU A 137 1.68 2.85 -4.03
N PHE A 138 0.58 2.14 -3.96
CA PHE A 138 -0.76 2.64 -4.29
C PHE A 138 -1.63 2.57 -3.03
N GLY A 139 -2.40 3.62 -2.81
CA GLY A 139 -3.33 3.72 -1.69
C GLY A 139 -4.77 3.79 -2.16
N LYS A 140 -5.67 3.27 -1.34
CA LYS A 140 -7.10 3.36 -1.51
C LYS A 140 -7.76 3.42 -0.13
N TYR A 141 -8.74 4.28 0.06
CA TYR A 141 -9.57 4.25 1.27
C TYR A 141 -11.04 4.16 0.90
N ALA A 142 -11.81 3.47 1.74
CA ALA A 142 -13.24 3.20 1.49
C ALA A 142 -13.49 2.68 0.06
N SER A 143 -14.43 3.28 -0.68
CA SER A 143 -14.79 2.92 -2.06
C SER A 143 -14.08 3.74 -3.13
N THR A 144 -13.04 4.51 -2.78
CA THR A 144 -12.33 5.36 -3.75
C THR A 144 -11.50 4.54 -4.75
N GLN A 145 -10.96 5.22 -5.76
CA GLN A 145 -10.02 4.60 -6.71
C GLN A 145 -8.62 4.47 -6.10
N TRP A 146 -7.83 3.53 -6.64
CA TRP A 146 -6.42 3.42 -6.34
C TRP A 146 -5.66 4.64 -6.85
N VAL A 147 -4.85 5.25 -5.99
CA VAL A 147 -3.97 6.36 -6.35
C VAL A 147 -2.53 6.02 -6.02
N ARG A 148 -1.60 6.45 -6.87
CA ARG A 148 -0.17 6.24 -6.66
C ARG A 148 0.32 7.19 -5.59
N LEU A 149 0.90 6.65 -4.51
CA LEU A 149 1.48 7.41 -3.40
C LEU A 149 2.96 7.73 -3.61
N GLY A 150 3.69 6.87 -4.30
CA GLY A 150 5.10 7.08 -4.57
C GLY A 150 5.80 5.88 -5.20
N SER A 151 7.08 6.08 -5.53
CA SER A 151 7.99 5.05 -6.03
C SER A 151 9.31 5.16 -5.28
N TYR A 152 9.79 4.02 -4.78
CA TYR A 152 10.95 3.97 -3.88
C TYR A 152 11.93 2.88 -4.36
N PRO A 153 13.23 3.17 -4.41
CA PRO A 153 14.22 2.16 -4.73
C PRO A 153 14.34 1.12 -3.62
N ILE A 154 14.63 -0.11 -3.99
CA ILE A 154 15.01 -1.16 -3.06
C ILE A 154 16.54 -1.13 -2.94
N THR A 155 17.03 -0.83 -1.75
CA THR A 155 18.48 -0.74 -1.49
C THR A 155 19.14 -2.11 -1.65
N ARG A 156 20.35 -2.18 -2.25
CA ARG A 156 21.15 -3.41 -2.32
C ARG A 156 21.77 -3.74 -0.97
N GLN A 157 20.95 -4.08 -0.01
CA GLN A 157 21.38 -4.55 1.31
C GLN A 157 20.59 -5.79 1.71
N LEU A 158 21.26 -6.68 2.44
CA LEU A 158 20.60 -7.83 3.03
C LEU A 158 19.83 -7.39 4.28
N LEU A 159 18.55 -7.72 4.32
CA LEU A 159 17.74 -7.54 5.52
C LEU A 159 17.78 -8.83 6.33
N THR A 160 18.29 -8.72 7.55
CA THR A 160 18.26 -9.82 8.54
C THR A 160 16.92 -9.82 9.29
N LYS A 161 16.58 -10.99 9.84
CA LYS A 161 15.40 -11.15 10.70
C LYS A 161 15.55 -10.34 11.97
#